data_eb775d987283147bde3ef56d7c1a4dc5
#
_entry.id   eb775d987283147bde3ef56d7c1a4dc5
#
_cell.length_a   1.000
_cell.length_b   1.000
_cell.length_c   1.000
_cell.angle_alpha   90.00
_cell.angle_beta   90.00
_cell.angle_gamma   90.00
#
_symmetry.space_group_name_H-M   'P 1'
#
loop_
_entity.id
_entity.type
_entity.pdbx_description
1 polymer ?
#
loop_
_entity_poly.entity_id
_entity_poly.type
_entity_poly.pdbx_seq_one_letter_code
_entity_poly.pdbx_strand_id
1 'polypeptide(L)'
;MSIDKRRTEIVEAAIDEIIENGKAEFKPGDVADLLRDKNDPISVWQLRAEFSSLEESGVIDFDSETALWRRNGSSGIKSAL
;
A
#
# COMPACT_ATOMS: atom_id res chain seq x y z
N MET A 1 -18.27 -5.37 -5.91
CA MET A 1 -17.28 -6.36 -6.03
C MET A 1 -16.11 -5.97 -6.87
N SER A 2 -16.26 -5.86 -8.16
CA SER A 2 -15.13 -5.52 -9.00
C SER A 2 -14.59 -4.14 -8.70
N ILE A 3 -15.42 -3.24 -8.20
CA ILE A 3 -14.97 -1.90 -7.86
C ILE A 3 -13.96 -1.94 -6.72
N ASP A 4 -14.26 -2.73 -5.70
CA ASP A 4 -13.36 -2.83 -4.56
C ASP A 4 -12.05 -3.46 -4.95
N LYS A 5 -12.11 -4.49 -5.77
CA LYS A 5 -10.90 -5.15 -6.22
C LYS A 5 -10.03 -4.21 -7.04
N ARG A 6 -10.67 -3.41 -7.89
CA ARG A 6 -9.92 -2.47 -8.70
C ARG A 6 -9.22 -1.43 -7.85
N ARG A 7 -9.91 -0.94 -6.83
CA ARG A 7 -9.29 0.03 -5.94
C ARG A 7 -8.10 -0.56 -5.20
N THR A 8 -8.24 -1.80 -4.75
CA THR A 8 -7.14 -2.48 -4.10
C THR A 8 -5.94 -2.60 -5.02
N GLU A 9 -6.17 -2.93 -6.28
CA GLU A 9 -5.09 -3.04 -7.24
C GLU A 9 -4.40 -1.70 -7.47
N ILE A 10 -5.18 -0.63 -7.52
CA ILE A 10 -4.62 0.70 -7.69
C ILE A 10 -3.74 1.06 -6.50
N VAL A 11 -4.19 0.74 -5.30
CA VAL A 11 -3.43 1.04 -4.10
C VAL A 11 -2.14 0.22 -4.07
N GLU A 12 -2.22 -1.05 -4.42
CA GLU A 12 -1.02 -1.88 -4.44
C GLU A 12 -0.01 -1.38 -5.46
N ALA A 13 -0.49 -0.97 -6.62
CA ALA A 13 0.42 -0.44 -7.63
C ALA A 13 1.09 0.84 -7.16
N ALA A 14 0.35 1.69 -6.46
CA ALA A 14 0.92 2.91 -5.92
C ALA A 14 1.99 2.61 -4.87
N ILE A 15 1.71 1.64 -4.02
CA ILE A 15 2.68 1.23 -3.01
C ILE A 15 3.95 0.72 -3.67
N ASP A 16 3.80 -0.12 -4.69
CA ASP A 16 4.96 -0.63 -5.41
C ASP A 16 5.79 0.49 -6.02
N GLU A 17 5.10 1.49 -6.57
CA GLU A 17 5.81 2.61 -7.17
C GLU A 17 6.59 3.40 -6.12
N ILE A 18 6.01 3.61 -4.96
CA ILE A 18 6.70 4.30 -3.88
C ILE A 18 7.97 3.56 -3.50
N ILE A 19 7.88 2.25 -3.39
CA ILE A 19 9.03 1.43 -3.04
C ILE A 19 10.09 1.47 -4.14
N GLU A 20 9.66 1.42 -5.38
CA GLU A 20 10.59 1.49 -6.51
C GLU A 20 11.31 2.81 -6.57
N ASN A 21 10.67 3.87 -6.05
CA ASN A 21 11.31 5.18 -6.01
C ASN A 21 12.30 5.31 -4.85
N GLY A 22 12.49 4.24 -4.10
CA GLY A 22 13.51 4.22 -3.07
C GLY A 22 12.99 4.41 -1.66
N LYS A 23 11.69 4.46 -1.49
CA LYS A 23 11.11 4.69 -0.17
C LYS A 23 10.58 3.36 0.36
N ALA A 24 11.28 2.80 1.33
CA ALA A 24 10.92 1.48 1.86
C ALA A 24 9.71 1.52 2.77
N GLU A 25 9.41 2.69 3.34
CA GLU A 25 8.28 2.84 4.25
C GLU A 25 7.38 3.95 3.75
N PHE A 26 6.09 3.84 4.08
CA PHE A 26 5.12 4.78 3.55
C PHE A 26 3.94 4.86 4.51
N LYS A 27 3.06 5.83 4.27
CA LYS A 27 1.84 5.99 5.03
C LYS A 27 0.71 6.31 4.07
N PRO A 28 -0.54 6.23 4.52
CA PRO A 28 -1.66 6.50 3.60
C PRO A 28 -1.56 7.84 2.89
N GLY A 29 -1.04 8.86 3.58
CA GLY A 29 -0.87 10.16 2.95
C GLY A 29 0.06 10.14 1.77
N ASP A 30 1.12 9.31 1.84
CA ASP A 30 2.05 9.19 0.73
C ASP A 30 1.36 8.61 -0.50
N VAL A 31 0.53 7.60 -0.29
CA VAL A 31 -0.20 7.01 -1.39
C VAL A 31 -1.23 7.98 -1.94
N ALA A 32 -1.88 8.73 -1.04
CA ALA A 32 -2.86 9.71 -1.49
C ALA A 32 -2.21 10.75 -2.39
N ASP A 33 -1.02 11.22 -2.02
CA ASP A 33 -0.32 12.20 -2.82
C ASP A 33 0.04 11.66 -4.19
N LEU A 34 0.53 10.42 -4.22
CA LEU A 34 0.90 9.81 -5.48
C LEU A 34 -0.30 9.63 -6.39
N LEU A 35 -1.40 9.17 -5.84
CA LEU A 35 -2.59 8.95 -6.64
C LEU A 35 -3.20 10.26 -7.13
N ARG A 36 -3.07 11.32 -6.33
CA ARG A 36 -3.53 12.62 -6.79
C ARG A 36 -2.73 13.07 -8.00
N ASP A 37 -1.42 12.84 -7.98
CA ASP A 37 -0.58 13.17 -9.13
C ASP A 37 -0.96 12.38 -10.36
N LYS A 38 -1.48 11.17 -10.17
CA LYS A 38 -1.86 10.33 -11.29
C LYS A 38 -3.30 10.55 -11.74
N ASN A 39 -3.95 11.57 -11.21
CA ASN A 39 -5.34 11.85 -11.53
C ASN A 39 -6.27 10.72 -11.12
N ASP A 40 -5.93 10.05 -10.05
CA ASP A 40 -6.74 8.94 -9.57
C ASP A 40 -6.90 9.05 -8.05
N PRO A 41 -7.43 10.17 -7.56
CA PRO A 41 -7.44 10.44 -6.13
C PRO A 41 -8.32 9.46 -5.37
N ILE A 42 -7.79 9.01 -4.24
CA ILE A 42 -8.53 8.18 -3.30
C ILE A 42 -8.40 8.86 -1.94
N SER A 43 -9.50 8.95 -1.22
CA SER A 43 -9.47 9.63 0.06
C SER A 43 -8.64 8.85 1.07
N VAL A 44 -8.09 9.56 2.04
CA VAL A 44 -7.28 8.92 3.08
C VAL A 44 -8.10 7.88 3.84
N TRP A 45 -9.38 8.14 4.04
CA TRP A 45 -10.26 7.18 4.71
C TRP A 45 -10.32 5.87 3.95
N GLN A 46 -10.46 5.96 2.65
CA GLN A 46 -10.52 4.75 1.83
C GLN A 46 -9.16 4.06 1.81
N LEU A 47 -8.08 4.83 1.78
CA LEU A 47 -6.75 4.25 1.82
C LEU A 47 -6.47 3.53 3.12
N ARG A 48 -6.94 4.08 4.23
CA ARG A 48 -6.76 3.40 5.50
C ARG A 48 -7.49 2.06 5.51
N ALA A 49 -8.69 2.02 4.95
CA ALA A 49 -9.42 0.77 4.87
C ALA A 49 -8.69 -0.23 3.98
N GLU A 50 -8.13 0.23 2.86
CA GLU A 50 -7.38 -0.65 1.99
C GLU A 50 -6.11 -1.14 2.66
N PHE A 51 -5.43 -0.27 3.39
CA PHE A 51 -4.23 -0.67 4.10
C PHE A 51 -4.55 -1.76 5.14
N SER A 52 -5.65 -1.61 5.86
CA SER A 52 -6.04 -2.64 6.82
C SER A 52 -6.29 -3.97 6.13
N SER A 53 -6.96 -3.93 5.00
CA SER A 53 -7.24 -5.13 4.23
C SER A 53 -5.95 -5.77 3.73
N LEU A 54 -5.03 -4.96 3.25
CA LEU A 54 -3.76 -5.47 2.76
C LEU A 54 -2.91 -6.05 3.89
N GLU A 55 -3.00 -5.44 5.06
CA GLU A 55 -2.29 -5.98 6.22
C GLU A 55 -2.83 -7.34 6.59
N GLU A 56 -4.15 -7.48 6.59
CA GLU A 56 -4.76 -8.77 6.90
C GLU A 56 -4.36 -9.84 5.90
N SER A 57 -4.18 -9.44 4.67
CA SER A 57 -3.77 -10.38 3.63
C SER A 57 -2.27 -10.68 3.65
N GLY A 58 -1.51 -9.96 4.47
CA GLY A 58 -0.09 -10.18 4.55
C GLY A 58 0.71 -9.47 3.49
N VAL A 59 0.11 -8.54 2.78
CA VAL A 59 0.80 -7.80 1.72
C VAL A 59 1.68 -6.70 2.30
N ILE A 60 1.21 -6.05 3.35
CA ILE A 60 1.96 -4.98 4.00
C ILE A 60 1.93 -5.18 5.51
N ASP A 61 2.88 -4.56 6.18
CA ASP A 61 2.99 -4.60 7.63
C ASP A 61 3.01 -3.21 8.20
N PHE A 62 2.46 -3.06 9.39
CA PHE A 62 2.48 -1.79 10.10
C PHE A 62 3.53 -1.83 11.20
N ASP A 63 4.38 -0.81 11.22
CA ASP A 63 5.39 -0.67 12.27
C ASP A 63 4.87 0.31 13.30
N SER A 64 4.50 -0.19 14.46
CA SER A 64 3.91 0.66 15.50
C SER A 64 4.92 1.63 16.10
N GLU A 65 6.21 1.36 15.99
CA GLU A 65 7.22 2.24 16.53
C GLU A 65 7.38 3.50 15.70
N THR A 66 7.32 3.36 14.38
CA THR A 66 7.47 4.51 13.49
C THR A 66 6.14 5.01 12.97
N ALA A 67 5.07 4.24 13.18
CA ALA A 67 3.74 4.54 12.63
C ALA A 67 3.76 4.55 11.11
N LEU A 68 4.66 3.78 10.53
CA LEU A 68 4.76 3.68 9.08
C LEU A 68 4.43 2.27 8.63
N TRP A 69 4.06 2.16 7.38
CA TRP A 69 3.76 0.88 6.75
C TRP A 69 4.88 0.49 5.81
N ARG A 70 5.05 -0.80 5.58
CA ARG A 70 6.02 -1.24 4.59
C ARG A 70 5.51 -2.50 3.93
N ARG A 71 6.01 -2.74 2.72
CA ARG A 71 5.66 -3.92 2.00
C ARG A 71 6.24 -5.14 2.69
N ASN A 72 5.44 -6.18 2.78
CA ASN A 72 5.92 -7.42 3.38
C ASN A 72 6.79 -8.14 2.38
N GLY A 73 8.04 -7.70 2.27
CA GLY A 73 8.94 -8.25 1.28
C GLY A 73 9.33 -9.68 1.57
N SER A 74 9.20 -10.07 2.83
CA SER A 74 9.58 -11.43 3.17
C SER A 74 8.67 -12.44 2.50
N SER A 75 7.45 -12.03 2.15
CA SER A 75 6.60 -12.95 1.44
C SER A 75 7.17 -13.30 0.09
N GLY A 76 7.81 -12.36 -0.56
CA GLY A 76 8.50 -12.65 -1.79
C GLY A 76 9.68 -13.58 -1.59
N ILE A 77 10.38 -13.37 -0.51
CA ILE A 77 11.52 -14.22 -0.19
C ILE A 77 11.07 -15.62 0.11
N LYS A 78 9.97 -15.74 0.81
CA LYS A 78 9.46 -17.05 1.13
C LYS A 78 9.12 -17.84 -0.12
N SER A 79 8.62 -17.15 -1.11
CA SER A 79 8.26 -17.86 -2.32
C SER A 79 9.48 -18.46 -2.99
N ALA A 80 10.64 -17.95 -2.69
CA ALA A 80 11.86 -18.51 -3.23
C ALA A 80 12.18 -19.86 -2.61
N LEU A 81 11.55 -20.16 -1.56
CA LEU A 81 11.75 -21.46 -0.93
C LEU A 81 10.91 -22.53 -1.59
#